data_8a6918f21ef52bba5d34f0402bdc4bd9
#
_entry.id   8a6918f21ef52bba5d34f0402bdc4bd9
#
_cell.length_a   1.000
_cell.length_b   1.000
_cell.length_c   1.000
_cell.angle_alpha   90.00
_cell.angle_beta   90.00
_cell.angle_gamma   90.00
#
_symmetry.space_group_name_H-M   'P 1'
#
loop_
_entity.id
_entity.type
_entity.pdbx_description
1 polymer ?
#
loop_
_entity_poly.entity_id
_entity_poly.type
_entity_poly.pdbx_seq_one_letter_code
_entity_poly.pdbx_strand_id
1 'polypeptide(L)'
;MGAAIGVRNVAKGFHLKRRGHFSVLEDVSFNVKAGEFVTLVGPSGCGKTTLLDLIAGLAKPDHGQILIDSKPVEGPGLDRGVVFQQYALFPWKTALGNVEFGLEAKGVARAERTGRARAFLDLVGLGGFGDRYPHELSGGMKQRVAIARALSFDPDVLLMDEPFAALDAQTRETLQDELLRIWQRTGTTVVFITHSIDEAIYLGQRVLVMAAAPGRITHALDVHLERGDLSEDLRSTTEFVRLRHDIWQLTHQRRASSRPAVAHAA
;
A
#
# COMPACT_ATOMS: atom_id res chain seq x y z
N MET A 1 -9.06 6.65 14.30
CA MET A 1 -8.88 7.80 13.38
C MET A 1 -7.50 7.67 12.79
N GLY A 2 -7.29 8.07 11.51
CA GLY A 2 -5.98 7.95 10.89
C GLY A 2 -4.91 8.81 11.56
N ALA A 3 -3.63 8.38 11.48
CA ALA A 3 -2.47 9.11 11.97
C ALA A 3 -1.70 9.76 10.81
N ALA A 4 -1.06 10.89 11.06
CA ALA A 4 -0.19 11.53 10.07
C ALA A 4 1.15 10.79 9.95
N ILE A 5 1.69 10.70 8.73
CA ILE A 5 3.01 10.11 8.48
C ILE A 5 3.98 11.20 8.02
N GLY A 6 5.16 11.25 8.64
CA GLY A 6 6.27 12.11 8.21
C GLY A 6 7.47 11.25 7.82
N VAL A 7 7.91 11.36 6.58
CA VAL A 7 9.16 10.76 6.09
C VAL A 7 10.14 11.88 5.85
N ARG A 8 11.31 11.88 6.53
CA ARG A 8 12.25 13.00 6.54
C ARG A 8 13.67 12.55 6.19
N ASN A 9 14.15 12.94 5.02
CA ASN A 9 15.51 12.71 4.50
C ASN A 9 15.95 11.24 4.64
N VAL A 10 15.02 10.30 4.36
CA VAL A 10 15.25 8.87 4.55
C VAL A 10 16.15 8.33 3.44
N ALA A 11 17.21 7.64 3.86
CA ALA A 11 18.08 6.86 2.99
C ALA A 11 18.18 5.42 3.48
N LYS A 12 18.31 4.48 2.52
CA LYS A 12 18.48 3.05 2.78
C LYS A 12 19.32 2.38 1.72
N GLY A 13 20.32 1.65 2.16
CA GLY A 13 21.14 0.79 1.29
C GLY A 13 21.28 -0.62 1.84
N PHE A 14 21.83 -1.50 1.01
CA PHE A 14 22.12 -2.88 1.37
C PHE A 14 23.55 -3.26 0.96
N HIS A 15 24.23 -4.03 1.80
CA HIS A 15 25.53 -4.58 1.48
C HIS A 15 25.38 -5.90 0.72
N LEU A 16 25.78 -5.91 -0.54
CA LEU A 16 25.82 -7.12 -1.35
C LEU A 16 27.22 -7.73 -1.30
N LYS A 17 27.33 -9.02 -0.92
CA LYS A 17 28.61 -9.74 -0.71
C LYS A 17 29.63 -9.63 -1.87
N ARG A 18 29.17 -9.36 -3.11
CA ARG A 18 30.01 -9.27 -4.31
C ARG A 18 30.01 -7.92 -5.00
N ARG A 19 29.14 -6.97 -4.60
CA ARG A 19 28.93 -5.68 -5.30
C ARG A 19 29.12 -4.45 -4.40
N GLY A 20 29.50 -4.62 -3.12
CA GLY A 20 29.66 -3.51 -2.20
C GLY A 20 28.33 -2.93 -1.72
N HIS A 21 28.32 -1.66 -1.37
CA HIS A 21 27.13 -0.93 -0.93
C HIS A 21 26.25 -0.55 -2.12
N PHE A 22 24.98 -0.89 -2.05
CA PHE A 22 23.96 -0.53 -3.03
C PHE A 22 22.89 0.36 -2.37
N SER A 23 22.82 1.63 -2.78
CA SER A 23 21.79 2.55 -2.30
C SER A 23 20.47 2.27 -2.98
N VAL A 24 19.43 1.96 -2.20
CA VAL A 24 18.06 1.70 -2.69
C VAL A 24 17.23 2.96 -2.61
N LEU A 25 17.30 3.70 -1.49
CA LEU A 25 16.60 4.96 -1.25
C LEU A 25 17.58 6.06 -0.92
N GLU A 26 17.35 7.25 -1.43
CA GLU A 26 18.20 8.40 -1.16
C GLU A 26 17.36 9.67 -1.04
N ASP A 27 17.50 10.34 0.09
CA ASP A 27 16.83 11.62 0.41
C ASP A 27 15.31 11.63 0.16
N VAL A 28 14.63 10.57 0.64
CA VAL A 28 13.18 10.45 0.50
C VAL A 28 12.52 11.29 1.59
N SER A 29 11.72 12.29 1.17
CA SER A 29 10.97 13.16 2.09
C SER A 29 9.57 13.42 1.57
N PHE A 30 8.55 13.16 2.38
CA PHE A 30 7.14 13.52 2.16
C PHE A 30 6.35 13.41 3.45
N ASN A 31 5.14 13.97 3.44
CA ASN A 31 4.19 13.84 4.55
C ASN A 31 2.88 13.25 4.01
N VAL A 32 2.15 12.52 4.85
CA VAL A 32 0.78 12.06 4.61
C VAL A 32 -0.08 12.61 5.74
N LYS A 33 -1.19 13.23 5.40
CA LYS A 33 -2.15 13.77 6.40
C LYS A 33 -2.91 12.63 7.07
N ALA A 34 -3.36 12.83 8.29
CA ALA A 34 -4.25 11.89 8.97
C ALA A 34 -5.52 11.65 8.12
N GLY A 35 -5.86 10.37 7.89
CA GLY A 35 -6.99 9.95 7.07
C GLY A 35 -6.80 10.10 5.56
N GLU A 36 -5.63 10.54 5.08
CA GLU A 36 -5.35 10.67 3.64
C GLU A 36 -5.09 9.31 3.00
N PHE A 37 -5.61 9.13 1.78
CA PHE A 37 -5.27 8.00 0.91
C PHE A 37 -4.20 8.44 -0.09
N VAL A 38 -2.95 8.05 0.13
CA VAL A 38 -1.83 8.36 -0.75
C VAL A 38 -1.40 7.12 -1.52
N THR A 39 -1.20 7.27 -2.82
CA THR A 39 -0.68 6.20 -3.67
C THR A 39 0.77 6.50 -4.06
N LEU A 40 1.57 5.45 -4.19
CA LEU A 40 2.97 5.52 -4.58
C LEU A 40 3.18 4.72 -5.86
N VAL A 41 3.56 5.39 -6.94
CA VAL A 41 3.86 4.78 -8.23
C VAL A 41 5.33 4.95 -8.61
N GLY A 42 5.84 4.02 -9.40
CA GLY A 42 7.21 4.07 -9.90
C GLY A 42 7.63 2.74 -10.51
N PRO A 43 8.74 2.70 -11.25
CA PRO A 43 9.23 1.50 -11.91
C PRO A 43 9.56 0.38 -10.92
N SER A 44 9.58 -0.87 -11.41
CA SER A 44 10.01 -2.01 -10.58
C SER A 44 11.45 -1.81 -10.10
N GLY A 45 11.69 -2.16 -8.82
CA GLY A 45 13.01 -2.03 -8.20
C GLY A 45 13.40 -0.61 -7.76
N CYS A 46 12.50 0.39 -7.82
CA CYS A 46 12.81 1.74 -7.34
C CYS A 46 12.78 1.90 -5.80
N GLY A 47 12.46 0.83 -5.05
CA GLY A 47 12.50 0.86 -3.58
C GLY A 47 11.15 1.09 -2.90
N LYS A 48 10.00 0.97 -3.59
CA LYS A 48 8.66 1.15 -3.00
C LYS A 48 8.41 0.23 -1.81
N THR A 49 8.62 -1.06 -1.98
CA THR A 49 8.50 -2.05 -0.90
C THR A 49 9.46 -1.76 0.25
N THR A 50 10.72 -1.38 -0.06
CA THR A 50 11.69 -0.98 0.98
C THR A 50 11.18 0.23 1.77
N LEU A 51 10.62 1.23 1.11
CA LEU A 51 10.04 2.40 1.77
C LEU A 51 8.85 1.99 2.66
N LEU A 52 7.98 1.11 2.17
CA LEU A 52 6.87 0.58 2.95
C LEU A 52 7.35 -0.19 4.18
N ASP A 53 8.37 -1.04 4.05
CA ASP A 53 8.98 -1.77 5.17
C ASP A 53 9.55 -0.83 6.24
N LEU A 54 10.15 0.29 5.81
CA LEU A 54 10.63 1.32 6.73
C LEU A 54 9.48 2.00 7.48
N ILE A 55 8.37 2.35 6.78
CA ILE A 55 7.18 2.95 7.41
C ILE A 55 6.51 1.93 8.35
N ALA A 56 6.48 0.65 7.98
CA ALA A 56 5.96 -0.43 8.82
C ALA A 56 6.83 -0.70 10.07
N GLY A 57 8.08 -0.22 10.08
CA GLY A 57 9.06 -0.52 11.13
C GLY A 57 9.66 -1.92 11.01
N LEU A 58 9.48 -2.60 9.87
CA LEU A 58 10.09 -3.91 9.59
C LEU A 58 11.59 -3.78 9.25
N ALA A 59 12.00 -2.59 8.83
CA ALA A 59 13.41 -2.24 8.61
C ALA A 59 13.68 -0.86 9.22
N LYS A 60 14.97 -0.55 9.47
CA LYS A 60 15.39 0.77 9.94
C LYS A 60 16.06 1.54 8.80
N PRO A 61 15.83 2.86 8.68
CA PRO A 61 16.57 3.70 7.75
C PRO A 61 18.04 3.81 8.18
N ASP A 62 18.95 4.00 7.22
CA ASP A 62 20.36 4.24 7.50
C ASP A 62 20.59 5.73 7.86
N HIS A 63 19.77 6.63 7.26
CA HIS A 63 19.71 8.05 7.57
C HIS A 63 18.27 8.54 7.54
N GLY A 64 18.03 9.68 8.19
CA GLY A 64 16.70 10.28 8.29
C GLY A 64 15.83 9.60 9.35
N GLN A 65 14.54 9.89 9.32
CA GLN A 65 13.59 9.36 10.28
C GLN A 65 12.18 9.23 9.68
N ILE A 66 11.40 8.31 10.23
CA ILE A 66 9.98 8.15 9.93
C ILE A 66 9.20 8.41 11.21
N LEU A 67 8.14 9.17 11.09
CA LEU A 67 7.29 9.59 12.19
C LEU A 67 5.84 9.19 11.91
N ILE A 68 5.13 8.73 12.94
CA ILE A 68 3.67 8.57 12.95
C ILE A 68 3.13 9.41 14.11
N ASP A 69 2.25 10.36 13.80
CA ASP A 69 1.79 11.40 14.73
C ASP A 69 2.94 12.02 15.53
N SER A 70 4.00 12.42 14.80
CA SER A 70 5.22 13.02 15.37
C SER A 70 6.06 12.10 16.25
N LYS A 71 5.70 10.82 16.41
CA LYS A 71 6.49 9.83 17.17
C LYS A 71 7.38 9.02 16.22
N PRO A 72 8.67 8.84 16.52
CA PRO A 72 9.56 8.03 15.69
C PRO A 72 9.11 6.57 15.60
N VAL A 73 9.21 6.00 14.39
CA VAL A 73 9.01 4.57 14.17
C VAL A 73 10.28 3.81 14.57
N GLU A 74 10.23 3.11 15.70
CA GLU A 74 11.37 2.35 16.22
C GLU A 74 11.33 0.85 15.85
N GLY A 75 10.15 0.35 15.49
CA GLY A 75 9.89 -1.05 15.12
C GLY A 75 8.44 -1.28 14.70
N PRO A 76 8.06 -2.56 14.48
CA PRO A 76 6.66 -2.91 14.19
C PRO A 76 5.73 -2.50 15.33
N GLY A 77 4.50 -2.08 14.99
CA GLY A 77 3.50 -1.64 15.97
C GLY A 77 2.07 -1.96 15.51
N LEU A 78 1.13 -2.00 16.47
CA LEU A 78 -0.30 -2.22 16.19
C LEU A 78 -1.02 -0.96 15.67
N ASP A 79 -0.34 0.16 15.65
CA ASP A 79 -0.78 1.41 15.01
C ASP A 79 -0.74 1.32 13.48
N ARG A 80 -0.08 0.28 12.92
CA ARG A 80 0.11 0.08 11.47
C ARG A 80 -0.30 -1.31 11.03
N GLY A 81 -1.27 -1.39 10.12
CA GLY A 81 -1.64 -2.61 9.39
C GLY A 81 -0.85 -2.75 8.10
N VAL A 82 -0.38 -3.96 7.79
CA VAL A 82 0.32 -4.23 6.53
C VAL A 82 -0.42 -5.30 5.73
N VAL A 83 -0.68 -5.00 4.46
CA VAL A 83 -1.22 -5.94 3.47
C VAL A 83 -0.15 -6.19 2.42
N PHE A 84 0.40 -7.39 2.41
CA PHE A 84 1.48 -7.80 1.51
C PHE A 84 0.94 -8.28 0.16
N GLN A 85 1.77 -8.19 -0.87
CA GLN A 85 1.46 -8.66 -2.23
C GLN A 85 1.03 -10.14 -2.28
N GLN A 86 1.63 -11.00 -1.46
CA GLN A 86 1.35 -12.44 -1.39
C GLN A 86 0.35 -12.82 -0.29
N TYR A 87 -0.56 -11.91 0.10
CA TYR A 87 -1.59 -12.09 1.15
C TYR A 87 -1.04 -12.41 2.54
N ALA A 88 0.03 -13.17 2.68
CA ALA A 88 0.67 -13.62 3.93
C ALA A 88 -0.34 -14.21 4.96
N LEU A 89 -1.35 -14.94 4.49
CA LEU A 89 -2.30 -15.63 5.35
C LEU A 89 -1.64 -16.86 5.98
N PHE A 90 -2.02 -17.16 7.22
CA PHE A 90 -1.63 -18.39 7.90
C PHE A 90 -2.37 -19.58 7.27
N PRO A 91 -1.70 -20.50 6.54
CA PRO A 91 -2.38 -21.57 5.79
C PRO A 91 -3.06 -22.60 6.68
N TRP A 92 -2.65 -22.69 7.96
CA TRP A 92 -3.25 -23.57 8.98
C TRP A 92 -4.39 -22.94 9.76
N LYS A 93 -4.75 -21.68 9.51
CA LYS A 93 -5.89 -20.99 10.10
C LYS A 93 -6.96 -20.77 9.05
N THR A 94 -8.22 -20.85 9.46
CA THR A 94 -9.37 -20.47 8.61
C THR A 94 -9.35 -18.95 8.32
N ALA A 95 -10.23 -18.46 7.46
CA ALA A 95 -10.42 -17.03 7.23
C ALA A 95 -10.72 -16.30 8.55
N LEU A 96 -11.64 -16.82 9.34
CA LEU A 96 -11.97 -16.30 10.67
C LEU A 96 -10.76 -16.30 11.60
N GLY A 97 -10.02 -17.42 11.66
CA GLY A 97 -8.84 -17.55 12.51
C GLY A 97 -7.68 -16.63 12.09
N ASN A 98 -7.58 -16.27 10.80
CA ASN A 98 -6.64 -15.26 10.33
C ASN A 98 -7.00 -13.86 10.83
N VAL A 99 -8.29 -13.49 10.83
CA VAL A 99 -8.77 -12.20 11.35
C VAL A 99 -8.68 -12.15 12.88
N GLU A 100 -9.06 -13.24 13.58
CA GLU A 100 -8.93 -13.35 15.03
C GLU A 100 -7.49 -13.13 15.52
N PHE A 101 -6.50 -13.51 14.72
CA PHE A 101 -5.08 -13.29 15.06
C PHE A 101 -4.75 -11.81 15.27
N GLY A 102 -5.29 -10.90 14.43
CA GLY A 102 -5.10 -9.47 14.61
C GLY A 102 -5.73 -8.96 15.91
N LEU A 103 -6.94 -9.43 16.23
CA LEU A 103 -7.63 -9.11 17.50
C LEU A 103 -6.89 -9.68 18.71
N GLU A 104 -6.28 -10.86 18.58
CA GLU A 104 -5.45 -11.45 19.61
C GLU A 104 -4.21 -10.61 19.91
N ALA A 105 -3.53 -10.14 18.86
CA ALA A 105 -2.38 -9.26 18.99
C ALA A 105 -2.75 -7.94 19.70
N LYS A 106 -3.97 -7.43 19.48
CA LYS A 106 -4.51 -6.25 20.19
C LYS A 106 -4.92 -6.54 21.65
N GLY A 107 -4.91 -7.79 22.10
CA GLY A 107 -5.31 -8.17 23.45
C GLY A 107 -6.82 -8.28 23.66
N VAL A 108 -7.64 -8.37 22.61
CA VAL A 108 -9.09 -8.56 22.71
C VAL A 108 -9.40 -9.88 23.40
N ALA A 109 -10.32 -9.88 24.36
CA ALA A 109 -10.72 -11.07 25.10
C ALA A 109 -11.26 -12.17 24.18
N ARG A 110 -10.91 -13.44 24.44
CA ARG A 110 -11.27 -14.58 23.59
C ARG A 110 -12.78 -14.68 23.30
N ALA A 111 -13.62 -14.36 24.28
CA ALA A 111 -15.08 -14.39 24.15
C ALA A 111 -15.62 -13.39 23.11
N GLU A 112 -14.90 -12.28 22.86
CA GLU A 112 -15.32 -11.22 21.94
C GLU A 112 -14.72 -11.39 20.54
N ARG A 113 -13.58 -12.11 20.41
CA ARG A 113 -12.79 -12.20 19.17
C ARG A 113 -13.62 -12.68 17.99
N THR A 114 -14.35 -13.80 18.18
CA THR A 114 -15.13 -14.43 17.10
C THR A 114 -16.22 -13.49 16.58
N GLY A 115 -16.94 -12.81 17.46
CA GLY A 115 -17.97 -11.84 17.05
C GLY A 115 -17.37 -10.66 16.27
N ARG A 116 -16.27 -10.09 16.76
CA ARG A 116 -15.58 -8.98 16.11
C ARG A 116 -14.94 -9.42 14.80
N ALA A 117 -14.31 -10.60 14.75
CA ALA A 117 -13.70 -11.12 13.52
C ALA A 117 -14.74 -11.37 12.42
N ARG A 118 -15.93 -11.87 12.78
CA ARG A 118 -17.05 -12.00 11.82
C ARG A 118 -17.48 -10.65 11.26
N ALA A 119 -17.59 -9.62 12.08
CA ALA A 119 -17.93 -8.28 11.63
C ALA A 119 -16.90 -7.72 10.61
N PHE A 120 -15.60 -8.02 10.77
CA PHE A 120 -14.58 -7.66 9.79
C PHE A 120 -14.69 -8.48 8.49
N LEU A 121 -15.04 -9.78 8.58
CA LEU A 121 -15.32 -10.58 7.39
C LEU A 121 -16.58 -10.09 6.66
N ASP A 122 -17.62 -9.69 7.38
CA ASP A 122 -18.82 -9.08 6.78
C ASP A 122 -18.48 -7.75 6.10
N LEU A 123 -17.62 -6.93 6.71
CA LEU A 123 -17.15 -5.65 6.15
C LEU A 123 -16.50 -5.81 4.77
N VAL A 124 -15.81 -6.93 4.55
CA VAL A 124 -15.15 -7.27 3.26
C VAL A 124 -15.96 -8.25 2.41
N GLY A 125 -17.25 -8.45 2.71
CA GLY A 125 -18.15 -9.31 1.94
C GLY A 125 -17.85 -10.81 2.02
N LEU A 126 -17.26 -11.29 3.13
CA LEU A 126 -16.89 -12.70 3.34
C LEU A 126 -17.59 -13.36 4.55
N GLY A 127 -18.75 -12.85 5.01
CA GLY A 127 -19.44 -13.36 6.19
C GLY A 127 -19.75 -14.87 6.17
N GLY A 128 -20.04 -15.43 4.99
CA GLY A 128 -20.31 -16.87 4.81
C GLY A 128 -19.07 -17.75 4.64
N PHE A 129 -17.85 -17.20 4.65
CA PHE A 129 -16.61 -17.91 4.34
C PHE A 129 -15.64 -18.04 5.51
N GLY A 130 -16.08 -17.74 6.72
CA GLY A 130 -15.22 -17.71 7.92
C GLY A 130 -14.50 -19.03 8.22
N ASP A 131 -15.13 -20.16 7.93
CA ASP A 131 -14.60 -21.50 8.23
C ASP A 131 -13.70 -22.07 7.11
N ARG A 132 -13.53 -21.34 6.00
CA ARG A 132 -12.68 -21.77 4.86
C ARG A 132 -11.21 -21.50 5.14
N TYR A 133 -10.37 -22.45 4.73
CA TYR A 133 -8.92 -22.30 4.76
C TYR A 133 -8.42 -21.52 3.52
N PRO A 134 -7.23 -20.88 3.58
CA PRO A 134 -6.70 -20.13 2.44
C PRO A 134 -6.64 -20.89 1.13
N HIS A 135 -6.36 -22.19 1.14
CA HIS A 135 -6.33 -23.01 -0.09
C HIS A 135 -7.72 -23.24 -0.74
N GLU A 136 -8.79 -23.01 0.01
CA GLU A 136 -10.18 -23.11 -0.48
C GLU A 136 -10.73 -21.78 -1.01
N LEU A 137 -9.96 -20.68 -0.90
CA LEU A 137 -10.36 -19.34 -1.27
C LEU A 137 -9.77 -18.93 -2.62
N SER A 138 -10.53 -18.15 -3.41
CA SER A 138 -10.01 -17.48 -4.60
C SER A 138 -8.95 -16.41 -4.23
N GLY A 139 -8.18 -15.92 -5.22
CA GLY A 139 -7.21 -14.86 -5.00
C GLY A 139 -7.83 -13.59 -4.39
N GLY A 140 -8.96 -13.14 -4.93
CA GLY A 140 -9.70 -11.99 -4.41
C GLY A 140 -10.22 -12.21 -2.98
N MET A 141 -10.71 -13.43 -2.66
CA MET A 141 -11.14 -13.76 -1.29
C MET A 141 -9.96 -13.75 -0.30
N LYS A 142 -8.80 -14.30 -0.70
CA LYS A 142 -7.58 -14.24 0.11
C LYS A 142 -7.16 -12.79 0.41
N GLN A 143 -7.27 -11.93 -0.60
CA GLN A 143 -6.97 -10.51 -0.45
C GLN A 143 -7.92 -9.82 0.53
N ARG A 144 -9.22 -10.09 0.42
CA ARG A 144 -10.22 -9.57 1.37
C ARG A 144 -9.95 -10.04 2.81
N VAL A 145 -9.58 -11.31 3.02
CA VAL A 145 -9.19 -11.81 4.34
C VAL A 145 -7.93 -11.09 4.86
N ALA A 146 -6.94 -10.84 4.01
CA ALA A 146 -5.72 -10.11 4.40
C ALA A 146 -6.03 -8.65 4.81
N ILE A 147 -6.94 -7.98 4.09
CA ILE A 147 -7.44 -6.63 4.43
C ILE A 147 -8.21 -6.69 5.76
N ALA A 148 -9.15 -7.62 5.93
CA ALA A 148 -9.92 -7.78 7.17
C ALA A 148 -8.99 -8.02 8.39
N ARG A 149 -7.96 -8.87 8.22
CA ARG A 149 -6.95 -9.11 9.26
C ARG A 149 -6.17 -7.85 9.61
N ALA A 150 -5.74 -7.09 8.60
CA ALA A 150 -5.00 -5.86 8.82
C ALA A 150 -5.85 -4.77 9.50
N LEU A 151 -7.15 -4.73 9.25
CA LEU A 151 -8.09 -3.79 9.86
C LEU A 151 -8.55 -4.24 11.26
N SER A 152 -8.47 -5.55 11.59
CA SER A 152 -9.08 -6.11 12.79
C SER A 152 -8.55 -5.53 14.11
N PHE A 153 -7.33 -5.03 14.11
CA PHE A 153 -6.76 -4.37 15.29
C PHE A 153 -6.90 -2.83 15.27
N ASP A 154 -7.77 -2.27 14.39
CA ASP A 154 -8.07 -0.85 14.24
C ASP A 154 -6.78 -0.02 14.09
N PRO A 155 -5.95 -0.22 13.07
CA PRO A 155 -4.71 0.51 12.88
C PRO A 155 -5.00 1.96 12.48
N ASP A 156 -4.12 2.89 12.88
CA ASP A 156 -4.19 4.27 12.45
C ASP A 156 -3.68 4.44 11.00
N VAL A 157 -2.77 3.56 10.57
CA VAL A 157 -2.16 3.54 9.24
C VAL A 157 -2.31 2.17 8.60
N LEU A 158 -2.75 2.12 7.34
CA LEU A 158 -2.81 0.92 6.52
C LEU A 158 -1.80 1.02 5.37
N LEU A 159 -0.84 0.11 5.34
CA LEU A 159 0.22 0.02 4.34
C LEU A 159 -0.09 -1.14 3.40
N MET A 160 -0.12 -0.90 2.09
CA MET A 160 -0.50 -1.90 1.10
C MET A 160 0.55 -1.97 -0.02
N ASP A 161 1.16 -3.15 -0.21
CA ASP A 161 2.17 -3.39 -1.24
C ASP A 161 1.57 -4.19 -2.40
N GLU A 162 1.25 -3.51 -3.50
CA GLU A 162 0.68 -4.08 -4.74
C GLU A 162 -0.46 -5.09 -4.49
N PRO A 163 -1.47 -4.77 -3.65
CA PRO A 163 -2.40 -5.78 -3.14
C PRO A 163 -3.29 -6.40 -4.22
N PHE A 164 -3.43 -5.76 -5.37
CA PHE A 164 -4.31 -6.22 -6.45
C PHE A 164 -3.56 -6.76 -7.67
N ALA A 165 -2.22 -6.88 -7.61
CA ALA A 165 -1.40 -7.26 -8.76
C ALA A 165 -1.73 -8.65 -9.34
N ALA A 166 -2.13 -9.61 -8.50
CA ALA A 166 -2.41 -10.99 -8.90
C ALA A 166 -3.88 -11.26 -9.27
N LEU A 167 -4.73 -10.21 -9.35
CA LEU A 167 -6.16 -10.35 -9.60
C LEU A 167 -6.52 -10.06 -11.06
N ASP A 168 -7.57 -10.73 -11.55
CA ASP A 168 -8.21 -10.39 -12.82
C ASP A 168 -8.83 -8.98 -12.76
N ALA A 169 -9.13 -8.41 -13.93
CA ALA A 169 -9.57 -7.02 -14.04
C ALA A 169 -10.88 -6.75 -13.28
N GLN A 170 -11.87 -7.62 -13.41
CA GLN A 170 -13.20 -7.43 -12.82
C GLN A 170 -13.13 -7.53 -11.28
N THR A 171 -12.43 -8.55 -10.76
CA THR A 171 -12.22 -8.71 -9.32
C THR A 171 -11.46 -7.52 -8.74
N ARG A 172 -10.45 -7.01 -9.48
CA ARG A 172 -9.66 -5.84 -9.08
C ARG A 172 -10.52 -4.59 -8.94
N GLU A 173 -11.36 -4.29 -9.92
CA GLU A 173 -12.27 -3.12 -9.88
C GLU A 173 -13.22 -3.21 -8.69
N THR A 174 -13.86 -4.36 -8.49
CA THR A 174 -14.74 -4.58 -7.33
C THR A 174 -14.03 -4.33 -6.01
N LEU A 175 -12.77 -4.82 -5.88
CA LEU A 175 -11.99 -4.65 -4.65
C LEU A 175 -11.48 -3.21 -4.45
N GLN A 176 -11.25 -2.46 -5.51
CA GLN A 176 -10.93 -1.03 -5.44
C GLN A 176 -12.10 -0.25 -4.84
N ASP A 177 -13.32 -0.49 -5.33
CA ASP A 177 -14.54 0.14 -4.82
C ASP A 177 -14.78 -0.20 -3.35
N GLU A 178 -14.62 -1.47 -2.99
CA GLU A 178 -14.75 -1.90 -1.60
C GLU A 178 -13.70 -1.25 -0.69
N LEU A 179 -12.45 -1.17 -1.14
CA LEU A 179 -11.39 -0.52 -0.38
C LEU A 179 -11.68 0.97 -0.16
N LEU A 180 -12.20 1.67 -1.16
CA LEU A 180 -12.63 3.07 -1.02
C LEU A 180 -13.76 3.21 0.00
N ARG A 181 -14.78 2.33 -0.05
CA ARG A 181 -15.89 2.35 0.95
C ARG A 181 -15.37 2.07 2.36
N ILE A 182 -14.46 1.11 2.52
CA ILE A 182 -13.83 0.79 3.81
C ILE A 182 -13.05 2.01 4.32
N TRP A 183 -12.21 2.60 3.47
CA TRP A 183 -11.44 3.79 3.82
C TRP A 183 -12.33 4.97 4.23
N GLN A 184 -13.38 5.29 3.46
CA GLN A 184 -14.35 6.34 3.80
C GLN A 184 -15.02 6.11 5.17
N ARG A 185 -15.29 4.84 5.53
CA ARG A 185 -15.94 4.49 6.79
C ARG A 185 -14.99 4.50 7.98
N THR A 186 -13.74 4.12 7.79
CA THR A 186 -12.75 3.99 8.88
C THR A 186 -11.96 5.27 9.13
N GLY A 187 -11.75 6.10 8.09
CA GLY A 187 -10.88 7.27 8.17
C GLY A 187 -9.41 6.92 8.44
N THR A 188 -9.00 5.68 8.18
CA THR A 188 -7.62 5.21 8.34
C THR A 188 -6.70 5.88 7.31
N THR A 189 -5.49 6.29 7.68
CA THR A 189 -4.49 6.77 6.72
C THR A 189 -3.97 5.62 5.87
N VAL A 190 -3.97 5.77 4.55
CA VAL A 190 -3.55 4.69 3.63
C VAL A 190 -2.34 5.10 2.81
N VAL A 191 -1.32 4.25 2.77
CA VAL A 191 -0.22 4.29 1.81
C VAL A 191 -0.31 3.05 0.93
N PHE A 192 -0.61 3.27 -0.34
CA PHE A 192 -0.90 2.20 -1.31
C PHE A 192 0.15 2.20 -2.43
N ILE A 193 0.90 1.13 -2.52
CA ILE A 193 1.89 0.93 -3.58
C ILE A 193 1.23 0.20 -4.75
N THR A 194 1.44 0.73 -5.95
CA THR A 194 1.03 0.07 -7.19
C THR A 194 1.96 0.41 -8.35
N HIS A 195 1.96 -0.42 -9.37
CA HIS A 195 2.57 -0.12 -10.67
C HIS A 195 1.54 0.36 -11.71
N SER A 196 0.24 0.32 -11.40
CA SER A 196 -0.83 0.79 -12.25
C SER A 196 -1.14 2.26 -11.98
N ILE A 197 -0.98 3.10 -13.01
CA ILE A 197 -1.29 4.53 -12.93
C ILE A 197 -2.79 4.73 -12.72
N ASP A 198 -3.63 3.95 -13.39
CA ASP A 198 -5.08 4.03 -13.27
C ASP A 198 -5.55 3.71 -11.85
N GLU A 199 -4.96 2.69 -11.22
CA GLU A 199 -5.19 2.33 -9.82
C GLU A 199 -4.80 3.47 -8.87
N ALA A 200 -3.63 4.06 -9.11
CA ALA A 200 -3.12 5.15 -8.28
C ALA A 200 -4.04 6.38 -8.31
N ILE A 201 -4.53 6.75 -9.49
CA ILE A 201 -5.45 7.88 -9.65
C ILE A 201 -6.83 7.56 -9.07
N TYR A 202 -7.33 6.34 -9.33
CA TYR A 202 -8.66 5.92 -8.88
C TYR A 202 -8.79 5.92 -7.36
N LEU A 203 -7.77 5.41 -6.66
CA LEU A 203 -7.77 5.25 -5.20
C LEU A 203 -7.25 6.48 -4.46
N GLY A 204 -6.15 7.09 -4.95
CA GLY A 204 -5.41 8.10 -4.21
C GLY A 204 -6.05 9.48 -4.24
N GLN A 205 -6.01 10.21 -3.14
CA GLN A 205 -6.24 11.65 -3.11
C GLN A 205 -4.98 12.41 -3.57
N ARG A 206 -3.83 11.73 -3.50
CA ARG A 206 -2.54 12.22 -3.99
C ARG A 206 -1.70 11.06 -4.47
N VAL A 207 -1.01 11.29 -5.60
CA VAL A 207 -0.08 10.32 -6.20
C VAL A 207 1.34 10.81 -6.01
N LEU A 208 2.17 10.02 -5.33
CA LEU A 208 3.61 10.22 -5.24
C LEU A 208 4.30 9.43 -6.35
N VAL A 209 5.12 10.11 -7.16
CA VAL A 209 5.89 9.49 -8.23
C VAL A 209 7.31 9.26 -7.75
N MET A 210 7.76 8.00 -7.82
CA MET A 210 9.09 7.59 -7.39
C MET A 210 9.97 7.25 -8.60
N ALA A 211 11.17 7.82 -8.66
CA ALA A 211 12.20 7.46 -9.62
C ALA A 211 13.05 6.30 -9.11
N ALA A 212 13.74 5.61 -10.02
CA ALA A 212 14.65 4.50 -9.70
C ALA A 212 16.13 4.93 -9.68
N ALA A 213 16.94 4.14 -8.96
CA ALA A 213 18.40 4.07 -8.99
C ALA A 213 19.17 5.36 -8.66
N PRO A 214 19.15 5.84 -7.45
CA PRO A 214 18.41 5.40 -6.26
C PRO A 214 16.99 5.93 -6.23
N GLY A 215 16.13 5.27 -5.43
CA GLY A 215 14.73 5.67 -5.25
C GLY A 215 14.59 7.03 -4.58
N ARG A 216 13.87 7.94 -5.23
CA ARG A 216 13.57 9.30 -4.72
C ARG A 216 12.14 9.67 -5.10
N ILE A 217 11.44 10.41 -4.26
CA ILE A 217 10.18 11.04 -4.64
C ILE A 217 10.50 12.23 -5.55
N THR A 218 9.98 12.19 -6.77
CA THR A 218 10.24 13.24 -7.75
C THR A 218 9.09 14.21 -7.90
N HIS A 219 7.86 13.72 -7.76
CA HIS A 219 6.65 14.53 -7.90
C HIS A 219 5.58 14.05 -6.92
N ALA A 220 4.72 14.97 -6.53
CA ALA A 220 3.48 14.73 -5.80
C ALA A 220 2.36 15.45 -6.54
N LEU A 221 1.35 14.72 -6.98
CA LEU A 221 0.21 15.25 -7.72
C LEU A 221 -1.06 15.06 -6.89
N ASP A 222 -1.78 16.13 -6.64
CA ASP A 222 -3.09 16.06 -6.00
C ASP A 222 -4.13 15.57 -7.02
N VAL A 223 -5.04 14.71 -6.56
CA VAL A 223 -6.11 14.11 -7.36
C VAL A 223 -7.44 14.67 -6.90
N HIS A 224 -8.03 15.51 -7.72
CA HIS A 224 -9.30 16.19 -7.45
C HIS A 224 -10.47 15.52 -8.21
N LEU A 225 -10.69 14.22 -7.95
CA LEU A 225 -11.83 13.50 -8.51
C LEU A 225 -12.99 13.51 -7.51
N GLU A 226 -14.16 13.90 -7.98
CA GLU A 226 -15.39 13.81 -7.19
C GLU A 226 -15.81 12.34 -7.12
N ARG A 227 -15.54 11.69 -5.98
CA ARG A 227 -15.89 10.28 -5.72
C ARG A 227 -17.25 10.17 -5.02
N GLY A 228 -18.27 10.88 -5.52
CA GLY A 228 -19.60 10.92 -4.92
C GLY A 228 -20.33 9.59 -5.05
N ASP A 229 -20.65 9.18 -6.26
CA ASP A 229 -21.23 7.87 -6.57
C ASP A 229 -20.20 7.02 -7.32
N LEU A 230 -19.79 5.90 -6.70
CA LEU A 230 -18.85 4.95 -7.32
C LEU A 230 -19.44 4.23 -8.55
N SER A 231 -20.70 4.50 -8.91
CA SER A 231 -21.33 4.01 -10.15
C SER A 231 -20.93 4.79 -11.39
N GLU A 232 -20.37 6.01 -11.24
CA GLU A 232 -19.92 6.81 -12.37
C GLU A 232 -18.55 6.32 -12.87
N ASP A 233 -18.39 6.30 -14.20
CA ASP A 233 -17.11 5.95 -14.82
C ASP A 233 -16.08 7.09 -14.69
N LEU A 234 -15.48 7.20 -13.51
CA LEU A 234 -14.45 8.19 -13.22
C LEU A 234 -13.25 8.09 -14.18
N ARG A 235 -12.99 6.91 -14.77
CA ARG A 235 -11.84 6.66 -15.63
C ARG A 235 -11.97 7.32 -17.00
N SER A 236 -13.19 7.66 -17.43
CA SER A 236 -13.46 8.39 -18.68
C SER A 236 -13.47 9.91 -18.52
N THR A 237 -13.38 10.43 -17.30
CA THR A 237 -13.36 11.88 -17.06
C THR A 237 -12.12 12.55 -17.63
N THR A 238 -12.26 13.79 -18.12
CA THR A 238 -11.12 14.56 -18.66
C THR A 238 -9.98 14.71 -17.66
N GLU A 239 -10.32 14.92 -16.39
CA GLU A 239 -9.31 15.07 -15.32
C GLU A 239 -8.54 13.76 -15.08
N PHE A 240 -9.20 12.61 -15.07
CA PHE A 240 -8.55 11.31 -14.95
C PHE A 240 -7.60 11.04 -16.12
N VAL A 241 -8.05 11.30 -17.35
CA VAL A 241 -7.24 11.13 -18.57
C VAL A 241 -6.02 12.04 -18.56
N ARG A 242 -6.18 13.31 -18.12
CA ARG A 242 -5.08 14.26 -17.97
C ARG A 242 -4.06 13.76 -16.95
N LEU A 243 -4.50 13.42 -15.73
CA LEU A 243 -3.62 12.91 -14.67
C LEU A 243 -2.88 11.64 -15.10
N ARG A 244 -3.56 10.72 -15.79
CA ARG A 244 -2.94 9.50 -16.33
C ARG A 244 -1.80 9.84 -17.31
N HIS A 245 -2.02 10.79 -18.21
CA HIS A 245 -1.00 11.24 -19.16
C HIS A 245 0.19 11.87 -18.42
N ASP A 246 -0.06 12.77 -17.49
CA ASP A 246 0.98 13.47 -16.73
C ASP A 246 1.86 12.49 -15.93
N ILE A 247 1.23 11.57 -15.18
CA ILE A 247 1.95 10.56 -14.40
C ILE A 247 2.72 9.62 -15.33
N TRP A 248 2.13 9.23 -16.47
CA TRP A 248 2.82 8.39 -17.45
C TRP A 248 4.08 9.07 -17.97
N GLN A 249 4.02 10.35 -18.34
CA GLN A 249 5.20 11.12 -18.76
C GLN A 249 6.27 11.13 -17.67
N LEU A 250 5.90 11.44 -16.42
CA LEU A 250 6.84 11.53 -15.30
C LEU A 250 7.53 10.19 -15.00
N THR A 251 6.83 9.07 -15.19
CA THR A 251 7.40 7.72 -14.97
C THR A 251 8.26 7.23 -16.13
N HIS A 252 8.11 7.78 -17.36
CA HIS A 252 8.80 7.31 -18.57
C HIS A 252 9.92 8.23 -19.04
N GLN A 253 9.87 9.54 -18.78
CA GLN A 253 10.86 10.50 -19.29
C GLN A 253 12.31 10.19 -18.85
N ARG A 254 12.55 9.57 -17.69
CA ARG A 254 13.89 9.20 -17.23
C ARG A 254 14.46 7.91 -17.84
N ARG A 255 13.67 7.10 -18.55
CA ARG A 255 14.21 5.95 -19.31
C ARG A 255 15.01 6.37 -20.54
N ALA A 256 14.74 7.55 -21.09
CA ALA A 256 15.44 8.07 -22.27
C ALA A 256 16.85 8.60 -21.98
N SER A 257 17.10 9.11 -20.75
CA SER A 257 18.39 9.72 -20.38
C SER A 257 19.43 8.73 -19.81
N SER A 258 19.06 7.47 -19.56
CA SER A 258 19.93 6.44 -18.97
C SER A 258 20.39 5.35 -19.96
N ARG A 259 20.15 5.50 -21.28
CA ARG A 259 20.77 4.63 -22.29
C ARG A 259 22.23 5.06 -22.47
N PRO A 260 23.22 4.22 -22.13
CA PRO A 260 24.60 4.49 -22.55
C PRO A 260 24.63 4.50 -24.08
N ALA A 261 25.21 5.53 -24.66
CA ALA A 261 25.53 5.56 -26.10
C ALA A 261 26.39 4.32 -26.41
N VAL A 262 25.84 3.38 -27.17
CA VAL A 262 26.63 2.29 -27.73
C VAL A 262 27.55 2.94 -28.75
N ALA A 263 28.83 3.16 -28.38
CA ALA A 263 29.85 3.56 -29.30
C ALA A 263 30.06 2.41 -30.31
N HIS A 264 29.56 2.57 -31.53
CA HIS A 264 30.02 1.77 -32.65
C HIS A 264 31.46 2.19 -32.94
N ALA A 265 32.42 1.36 -32.48
CA ALA A 265 33.78 1.42 -32.99
C ALA A 265 33.77 0.80 -34.38
N ALA A 266 34.21 1.60 -35.36
CA ALA A 266 34.51 1.15 -36.70
C ALA A 266 35.79 0.34 -36.77
#